data_233fdc9d3998520e4f73ac31f4344a13
#
_entry.id   233fdc9d3998520e4f73ac31f4344a13
#
_cell.length_a   1.000
_cell.length_b   1.000
_cell.length_c   1.000
_cell.angle_alpha   90.00
_cell.angle_beta   90.00
_cell.angle_gamma   90.00
#
_symmetry.space_group_name_H-M   'P 1'
#
loop_
_entity.id
_entity.type
_entity.pdbx_description
1 polymer ?
#
loop_
_entity_poly.entity_id
_entity_poly.type
_entity_poly.pdbx_seq_one_letter_code
_entity_poly.pdbx_strand_id
1 'polypeptide(L)'
;TCSLSVVDTAPVNEVVPGTVDFDANTSSGGYADLVVTLNMVDGAKLKNIRSNGKTLEENWQYKIAGSKVTINKSAVAEFGKSGASYADFVFVMSKGQSPTLRVNYVTTYALTASVVDDLGLPISGASVTFTPSDAESGTAAQTLTTGSDGTATVYVKRGSYVVTATHSRFTAAVTQTVKISAGRTVKLTGEILENVQLVVTNAYGAPLSGAVVTVGGKSI
;
A
#
# COMPACT_ATOMS: atom_id res chain seq x y z
N THR A 1 52.76 6.49 18.88
CA THR A 1 51.67 6.55 19.90
C THR A 1 50.36 6.10 19.25
N CYS A 2 49.92 4.89 19.62
CA CYS A 2 48.60 4.38 19.22
C CYS A 2 47.59 4.94 20.21
N SER A 3 46.68 5.84 19.78
CA SER A 3 45.59 6.32 20.60
C SER A 3 44.42 5.37 20.43
N LEU A 4 44.06 4.63 21.48
CA LEU A 4 42.87 3.81 21.54
C LEU A 4 41.71 4.73 21.97
N SER A 5 40.78 5.04 21.05
CA SER A 5 39.53 5.69 21.42
C SER A 5 38.55 4.61 21.85
N VAL A 6 38.25 4.53 23.13
CA VAL A 6 37.14 3.72 23.66
C VAL A 6 35.86 4.47 23.36
N VAL A 7 35.08 3.95 22.42
CA VAL A 7 33.70 4.41 22.24
C VAL A 7 32.89 3.84 23.40
N ASP A 8 32.47 4.68 24.33
CA ASP A 8 31.55 4.30 25.39
C ASP A 8 30.20 3.92 24.76
N THR A 9 29.96 2.61 24.71
CA THR A 9 28.67 2.05 24.23
C THR A 9 27.71 1.83 25.40
N ALA A 10 27.69 2.73 26.39
CA ALA A 10 26.74 2.63 27.50
C ALA A 10 25.31 2.50 26.91
N PRO A 11 24.48 1.58 27.44
CA PRO A 11 23.13 1.39 26.97
C PRO A 11 22.33 2.69 27.12
N VAL A 12 21.66 3.10 26.04
CA VAL A 12 20.81 4.31 26.02
C VAL A 12 19.35 3.89 25.89
N ASN A 13 18.45 4.73 26.41
CA ASN A 13 17.02 4.54 26.08
C ASN A 13 16.81 4.78 24.59
N GLU A 14 16.05 3.90 23.96
CA GLU A 14 15.82 3.93 22.52
C GLU A 14 14.37 3.60 22.20
N VAL A 15 13.80 4.22 21.16
CA VAL A 15 12.53 3.84 20.56
C VAL A 15 12.78 3.25 19.18
N VAL A 16 12.22 2.07 18.92
CA VAL A 16 12.43 1.33 17.67
C VAL A 16 11.08 0.97 17.05
N PRO A 17 10.85 1.36 15.79
CA PRO A 17 11.69 2.21 14.95
C PRO A 17 11.73 3.67 15.45
N GLY A 18 12.81 4.40 15.17
CA GLY A 18 12.96 5.82 15.53
C GLY A 18 12.21 6.77 14.57
N THR A 19 11.75 6.26 13.43
CA THR A 19 10.96 7.01 12.44
C THR A 19 9.90 6.09 11.83
N VAL A 20 8.68 6.61 11.63
CA VAL A 20 7.56 5.90 10.99
C VAL A 20 6.79 6.87 10.08
N ASP A 21 6.17 6.33 9.03
CA ASP A 21 5.19 7.06 8.24
C ASP A 21 3.79 6.79 8.83
N PHE A 22 2.97 7.82 8.93
CA PHE A 22 1.56 7.76 9.31
C PHE A 22 0.71 8.35 8.21
N ASP A 23 -0.23 7.55 7.68
CA ASP A 23 -1.11 8.02 6.63
C ASP A 23 -2.29 8.80 7.21
N ALA A 24 -2.47 10.04 6.79
CA ALA A 24 -3.59 10.88 7.20
C ALA A 24 -4.92 10.48 6.55
N ASN A 25 -4.90 9.63 5.51
CA ASN A 25 -6.10 9.11 4.87
C ASN A 25 -6.74 8.01 5.73
N THR A 26 -7.89 8.31 6.34
CA THR A 26 -8.61 7.40 7.25
C THR A 26 -9.09 6.10 6.60
N SER A 27 -9.16 6.05 5.28
CA SER A 27 -9.54 4.85 4.52
C SER A 27 -8.34 3.97 4.15
N SER A 28 -7.11 4.46 4.37
CA SER A 28 -5.88 3.71 4.13
C SER A 28 -5.54 2.79 5.31
N GLY A 29 -4.95 1.64 5.03
CA GLY A 29 -4.37 0.77 6.07
C GLY A 29 -3.23 1.41 6.85
N GLY A 30 -2.61 2.48 6.34
CA GLY A 30 -1.60 3.28 7.02
C GLY A 30 -2.16 4.23 8.09
N TYR A 31 -3.50 4.42 8.16
CA TYR A 31 -4.19 5.08 9.27
C TYR A 31 -4.40 4.08 10.40
N ALA A 32 -3.34 3.72 11.10
CA ALA A 32 -3.33 2.68 12.12
C ALA A 32 -2.63 3.16 13.40
N ASP A 33 -2.90 2.48 14.52
CA ASP A 33 -2.16 2.71 15.76
C ASP A 33 -0.67 2.47 15.54
N LEU A 34 0.17 3.34 16.09
CA LEU A 34 1.62 3.18 16.01
C LEU A 34 2.10 2.29 17.15
N VAL A 35 2.76 1.19 16.78
CA VAL A 35 3.36 0.26 17.75
C VAL A 35 4.87 0.35 17.64
N VAL A 36 5.51 0.74 18.74
CA VAL A 36 6.98 0.85 18.85
C VAL A 36 7.50 0.04 20.03
N THR A 37 8.77 -0.33 19.97
CA THR A 37 9.47 -0.93 21.10
C THR A 37 10.29 0.15 21.81
N LEU A 38 10.11 0.29 23.11
CA LEU A 38 10.90 1.17 23.95
C LEU A 38 11.92 0.34 24.74
N ASN A 39 13.17 0.40 24.30
CA ASN A 39 14.29 -0.19 25.00
C ASN A 39 14.75 0.79 26.10
N MET A 40 14.73 0.35 27.34
CA MET A 40 15.05 1.19 28.48
C MET A 40 16.34 0.71 29.15
N VAL A 41 17.19 1.65 29.59
CA VAL A 41 18.32 1.31 30.46
C VAL A 41 17.80 0.82 31.81
N ASP A 42 18.64 0.04 32.52
CA ASP A 42 18.26 -0.51 33.83
C ASP A 42 17.79 0.56 34.82
N GLY A 43 16.64 0.30 35.44
CA GLY A 43 15.97 1.20 36.37
C GLY A 43 15.31 2.44 35.75
N ALA A 44 15.32 2.61 34.42
CA ALA A 44 14.55 3.66 33.75
C ALA A 44 13.07 3.30 33.67
N LYS A 45 12.22 4.34 33.71
CA LYS A 45 10.77 4.22 33.51
C LYS A 45 10.31 5.32 32.56
N LEU A 46 9.34 5.03 31.70
CA LEU A 46 8.62 6.05 30.93
C LEU A 46 7.75 6.88 31.89
N LYS A 47 7.93 8.20 31.91
CA LYS A 47 7.10 9.13 32.69
C LYS A 47 5.85 9.55 31.90
N ASN A 48 6.02 9.94 30.64
CA ASN A 48 4.96 10.33 29.71
C ASN A 48 5.53 10.42 28.28
N ILE A 49 4.64 10.61 27.31
CA ILE A 49 4.98 10.94 25.92
C ILE A 49 4.52 12.37 25.65
N ARG A 50 5.36 13.17 24.99
CA ARG A 50 5.07 14.57 24.65
C ARG A 50 5.27 14.81 23.16
N SER A 51 4.40 15.62 22.57
CA SER A 51 4.57 16.11 21.19
C SER A 51 4.05 17.54 21.09
N ASN A 52 4.79 18.42 20.39
CA ASN A 52 4.42 19.82 20.19
C ASN A 52 3.98 20.55 21.49
N GLY A 53 4.69 20.31 22.59
CA GLY A 53 4.40 20.93 23.89
C GLY A 53 3.23 20.31 24.67
N LYS A 54 2.45 19.39 24.08
CA LYS A 54 1.35 18.66 24.71
C LYS A 54 1.84 17.33 25.27
N THR A 55 1.30 16.92 26.41
CA THR A 55 1.53 15.59 27.01
C THR A 55 0.38 14.68 26.64
N LEU A 56 0.70 13.46 26.17
CA LEU A 56 -0.29 12.44 25.85
C LEU A 56 -0.77 11.76 27.16
N GLU A 57 -2.04 11.39 27.17
CA GLU A 57 -2.66 10.69 28.31
C GLU A 57 -2.49 9.17 28.17
N GLU A 58 -1.92 8.55 29.20
CA GLU A 58 -1.78 7.10 29.28
C GLU A 58 -3.16 6.43 29.41
N ASN A 59 -3.30 5.22 28.86
CA ASN A 59 -4.52 4.41 28.77
C ASN A 59 -5.61 4.96 27.87
N TRP A 60 -5.45 6.18 27.34
CA TRP A 60 -6.37 6.75 26.34
C TRP A 60 -5.66 7.05 25.02
N GLN A 61 -4.60 7.87 25.03
CA GLN A 61 -3.86 8.25 23.83
C GLN A 61 -2.69 7.31 23.55
N TYR A 62 -2.14 6.66 24.57
CA TYR A 62 -1.16 5.60 24.42
C TYR A 62 -1.31 4.55 25.52
N LYS A 63 -0.76 3.35 25.25
CA LYS A 63 -0.69 2.23 26.21
C LYS A 63 0.71 1.64 26.22
N ILE A 64 1.11 1.09 27.37
CA ILE A 64 2.36 0.38 27.55
C ILE A 64 2.07 -1.07 27.93
N ALA A 65 2.73 -2.01 27.26
CA ALA A 65 2.69 -3.43 27.58
C ALA A 65 4.11 -4.01 27.48
N GLY A 66 4.77 -4.14 28.62
CA GLY A 66 6.20 -4.47 28.68
C GLY A 66 7.05 -3.42 27.98
N SER A 67 7.80 -3.80 26.96
CA SER A 67 8.59 -2.86 26.14
C SER A 67 7.78 -2.27 24.96
N LYS A 68 6.57 -2.74 24.68
CA LYS A 68 5.74 -2.21 23.60
C LYS A 68 4.96 -0.99 24.05
N VAL A 69 5.03 0.07 23.24
CA VAL A 69 4.20 1.27 23.39
C VAL A 69 3.33 1.38 22.14
N THR A 70 2.02 1.47 22.35
CA THR A 70 1.04 1.68 21.31
C THR A 70 0.47 3.09 21.42
N ILE A 71 0.67 3.94 20.41
CA ILE A 71 0.08 5.28 20.34
C ILE A 71 -1.15 5.19 19.45
N ASN A 72 -2.30 5.64 19.96
CA ASN A 72 -3.58 5.59 19.26
C ASN A 72 -3.53 6.48 18.00
N LYS A 73 -4.01 5.95 16.88
CA LYS A 73 -4.04 6.64 15.58
C LYS A 73 -4.73 8.01 15.63
N SER A 74 -5.81 8.15 16.42
CA SER A 74 -6.50 9.45 16.56
C SER A 74 -5.64 10.47 17.29
N ALA A 75 -4.84 10.05 18.29
CA ALA A 75 -3.89 10.92 18.96
C ALA A 75 -2.76 11.33 18.00
N VAL A 76 -2.24 10.39 17.19
CA VAL A 76 -1.22 10.71 16.19
C VAL A 76 -1.76 11.70 15.15
N ALA A 77 -2.97 11.45 14.62
CA ALA A 77 -3.59 12.31 13.61
C ALA A 77 -3.82 13.75 14.11
N GLU A 78 -4.08 13.93 15.41
CA GLU A 78 -4.29 15.26 16.00
C GLU A 78 -3.10 16.19 15.80
N PHE A 79 -1.87 15.66 15.89
CA PHE A 79 -0.63 16.44 15.72
C PHE A 79 -0.32 16.75 14.24
N GLY A 80 -0.95 16.03 13.28
CA GLY A 80 -0.84 16.27 11.84
C GLY A 80 -1.86 17.28 11.29
N LYS A 81 -2.91 17.61 12.05
CA LYS A 81 -4.00 18.52 11.59
C LYS A 81 -3.56 19.92 11.22
N SER A 82 -2.43 20.39 11.73
CA SER A 82 -1.87 21.71 11.40
C SER A 82 -1.20 21.78 10.02
N GLY A 83 -1.22 20.70 9.22
CA GLY A 83 -0.50 20.62 7.96
C GLY A 83 1.00 20.38 8.14
N ALA A 84 1.44 19.96 9.32
CA ALA A 84 2.82 19.60 9.59
C ALA A 84 3.22 18.37 8.76
N SER A 85 4.42 18.38 8.18
CA SER A 85 4.97 17.22 7.46
C SER A 85 5.44 16.10 8.40
N TYR A 86 5.70 16.41 9.64
CA TYR A 86 6.07 15.45 10.69
C TYR A 86 5.73 15.99 12.09
N ALA A 87 5.72 15.09 13.08
CA ALA A 87 5.74 15.41 14.50
C ALA A 87 6.73 14.52 15.22
N ASP A 88 7.41 15.09 16.22
CA ASP A 88 8.32 14.37 17.09
C ASP A 88 7.60 14.03 18.41
N PHE A 89 7.57 12.73 18.74
CA PHE A 89 7.04 12.21 19.99
C PHE A 89 8.20 11.87 20.91
N VAL A 90 8.40 12.67 21.94
CA VAL A 90 9.47 12.51 22.93
C VAL A 90 8.98 11.61 24.06
N PHE A 91 9.65 10.49 24.27
CA PHE A 91 9.40 9.55 25.37
C PHE A 91 10.18 10.01 26.60
N VAL A 92 9.53 10.77 27.48
CA VAL A 92 10.17 11.37 28.66
C VAL A 92 10.50 10.29 29.67
N MET A 93 11.80 10.08 29.90
CA MET A 93 12.31 9.03 30.78
C MET A 93 12.58 9.53 32.18
N SER A 94 12.53 8.63 33.18
CA SER A 94 12.93 8.93 34.56
C SER A 94 14.45 9.01 34.75
N LYS A 95 15.22 8.34 33.87
CA LYS A 95 16.67 8.21 33.91
C LYS A 95 17.21 8.05 32.48
N GLY A 96 18.36 8.59 32.18
CA GLY A 96 19.00 8.57 30.88
C GLY A 96 18.35 9.53 29.89
N GLN A 97 18.74 9.45 28.62
CA GLN A 97 18.18 10.26 27.56
C GLN A 97 16.71 9.88 27.28
N SER A 98 15.92 10.86 26.87
CA SER A 98 14.54 10.68 26.41
C SER A 98 14.55 10.49 24.89
N PRO A 99 14.29 9.28 24.39
CA PRO A 99 14.30 9.02 22.95
C PRO A 99 13.11 9.67 22.25
N THR A 100 13.27 9.90 20.95
CA THR A 100 12.26 10.55 20.12
C THR A 100 11.85 9.62 18.97
N LEU A 101 10.55 9.44 18.80
CA LEU A 101 9.95 8.86 17.59
C LEU A 101 9.56 10.00 16.66
N ARG A 102 10.10 10.00 15.45
CA ARG A 102 9.61 10.89 14.37
C ARG A 102 8.49 10.22 13.61
N VAL A 103 7.35 10.89 13.53
CA VAL A 103 6.20 10.48 12.73
C VAL A 103 6.09 11.41 11.53
N ASN A 104 6.34 10.89 10.33
CA ASN A 104 6.12 11.62 9.09
C ASN A 104 4.65 11.47 8.69
N TYR A 105 3.97 12.57 8.41
CA TYR A 105 2.61 12.54 7.89
C TYR A 105 2.64 12.42 6.37
N VAL A 106 2.06 11.35 5.87
CA VAL A 106 1.87 11.13 4.44
C VAL A 106 0.38 11.18 4.11
N THR A 107 0.05 11.47 2.86
CA THR A 107 -1.32 11.40 2.36
C THR A 107 -1.34 10.49 1.17
N THR A 108 -2.15 9.44 1.24
CA THR A 108 -2.40 8.57 0.11
C THR A 108 -3.78 8.83 -0.50
N TYR A 109 -3.92 8.43 -1.76
CA TYR A 109 -5.13 8.57 -2.56
C TYR A 109 -5.54 7.21 -3.09
N ALA A 110 -6.86 6.96 -3.17
CA ALA A 110 -7.37 5.75 -3.79
C ALA A 110 -7.08 5.76 -5.29
N LEU A 111 -6.34 4.77 -5.77
CA LEU A 111 -6.15 4.47 -7.18
C LEU A 111 -6.87 3.14 -7.47
N THR A 112 -7.98 3.23 -8.20
CA THR A 112 -8.81 2.08 -8.56
C THR A 112 -8.59 1.73 -10.02
N ALA A 113 -8.26 0.49 -10.30
CA ALA A 113 -8.35 -0.08 -11.63
C ALA A 113 -9.74 -0.68 -11.83
N SER A 114 -10.39 -0.34 -12.93
CA SER A 114 -11.63 -0.97 -13.42
C SER A 114 -11.29 -1.75 -14.68
N VAL A 115 -11.25 -3.07 -14.57
CA VAL A 115 -10.87 -3.97 -15.65
C VAL A 115 -12.12 -4.53 -16.29
N VAL A 116 -12.26 -4.31 -17.59
CA VAL A 116 -13.41 -4.74 -18.38
C VAL A 116 -12.94 -5.41 -19.69
N ASP A 117 -13.82 -6.19 -20.29
CA ASP A 117 -13.62 -6.68 -21.66
C ASP A 117 -13.98 -5.60 -22.70
N ASP A 118 -13.87 -5.94 -23.96
CA ASP A 118 -14.20 -5.09 -25.11
C ASP A 118 -15.70 -4.78 -25.24
N LEU A 119 -16.57 -5.59 -24.61
CA LEU A 119 -18.00 -5.32 -24.46
C LEU A 119 -18.32 -4.44 -23.25
N GLY A 120 -17.32 -4.11 -22.42
CA GLY A 120 -17.48 -3.31 -21.22
C GLY A 120 -17.94 -4.10 -20.00
N LEU A 121 -17.95 -5.43 -20.05
CA LEU A 121 -18.31 -6.27 -18.92
C LEU A 121 -17.14 -6.40 -17.94
N PRO A 122 -17.39 -6.41 -16.62
CA PRO A 122 -16.34 -6.48 -15.62
C PRO A 122 -15.61 -7.82 -15.66
N ILE A 123 -14.28 -7.79 -15.54
CA ILE A 123 -13.41 -8.96 -15.47
C ILE A 123 -12.99 -9.20 -14.02
N SER A 124 -13.57 -10.23 -13.42
CA SER A 124 -13.18 -10.74 -12.09
C SER A 124 -11.94 -11.62 -12.20
N GLY A 125 -11.06 -11.57 -11.19
CA GLY A 125 -9.87 -12.41 -11.14
C GLY A 125 -8.69 -11.91 -11.98
N ALA A 126 -8.78 -10.73 -12.59
CA ALA A 126 -7.66 -10.11 -13.29
C ALA A 126 -6.58 -9.70 -12.28
N SER A 127 -5.32 -10.00 -12.59
CA SER A 127 -4.17 -9.52 -11.81
C SER A 127 -3.82 -8.11 -12.25
N VAL A 128 -3.88 -7.15 -11.32
CA VAL A 128 -3.59 -5.74 -11.57
C VAL A 128 -2.36 -5.33 -10.78
N THR A 129 -1.34 -4.84 -11.48
CA THR A 129 -0.10 -4.32 -10.88
C THR A 129 -0.05 -2.81 -11.03
N PHE A 130 0.15 -2.13 -9.91
CA PHE A 130 0.33 -0.69 -9.80
C PHE A 130 1.80 -0.40 -9.55
N THR A 131 2.51 0.07 -10.57
CA THR A 131 3.95 0.30 -10.51
C THR A 131 4.25 1.79 -10.44
N PRO A 132 4.89 2.29 -9.36
CA PRO A 132 5.39 3.66 -9.31
C PRO A 132 6.34 3.95 -10.47
N SER A 133 6.23 5.14 -11.09
CA SER A 133 7.03 5.52 -12.26
C SER A 133 7.79 6.84 -12.11
N ASP A 134 7.69 7.49 -10.94
CA ASP A 134 8.48 8.67 -10.58
C ASP A 134 8.90 8.64 -9.10
N ALA A 135 9.77 9.59 -8.71
CA ALA A 135 10.29 9.66 -7.34
C ALA A 135 9.23 10.02 -6.29
N GLU A 136 8.15 10.75 -6.67
CA GLU A 136 7.06 11.12 -5.76
C GLU A 136 6.21 9.91 -5.37
N SER A 137 5.99 8.99 -6.32
CA SER A 137 5.14 7.80 -6.14
C SER A 137 5.79 6.71 -5.29
N GLY A 138 7.12 6.74 -5.12
CA GLY A 138 7.88 5.72 -4.40
C GLY A 138 8.42 4.62 -5.32
N THR A 139 8.78 3.48 -4.76
CA THR A 139 9.50 2.42 -5.50
C THR A 139 8.82 1.05 -5.46
N ALA A 140 7.90 0.81 -4.53
CA ALA A 140 7.28 -0.50 -4.34
C ALA A 140 6.02 -0.66 -5.20
N ALA A 141 6.04 -1.61 -6.13
CA ALA A 141 4.84 -2.02 -6.87
C ALA A 141 3.89 -2.82 -5.97
N GLN A 142 2.58 -2.69 -6.21
CA GLN A 142 1.54 -3.45 -5.53
C GLN A 142 0.73 -4.21 -6.56
N THR A 143 0.44 -5.48 -6.28
CA THR A 143 -0.39 -6.33 -7.16
C THR A 143 -1.61 -6.83 -6.40
N LEU A 144 -2.80 -6.62 -6.98
CA LEU A 144 -4.08 -7.08 -6.46
C LEU A 144 -4.86 -7.82 -7.53
N THR A 145 -5.85 -8.58 -7.09
CA THR A 145 -6.79 -9.27 -7.99
C THR A 145 -8.13 -8.54 -7.98
N THR A 146 -8.74 -8.38 -9.14
CA THR A 146 -10.06 -7.73 -9.25
C THR A 146 -11.17 -8.57 -8.61
N GLY A 147 -12.09 -7.89 -7.93
CA GLY A 147 -13.32 -8.47 -7.42
C GLY A 147 -14.33 -8.82 -8.51
N SER A 148 -15.53 -9.25 -8.10
CA SER A 148 -16.63 -9.58 -9.00
C SER A 148 -17.14 -8.40 -9.84
N ASP A 149 -16.88 -7.18 -9.37
CA ASP A 149 -17.19 -5.92 -10.06
C ASP A 149 -16.09 -5.48 -11.05
N GLY A 150 -15.03 -6.29 -11.20
CA GLY A 150 -13.88 -5.98 -12.06
C GLY A 150 -12.95 -4.92 -11.49
N THR A 151 -13.07 -4.55 -10.19
CA THR A 151 -12.25 -3.49 -9.60
C THR A 151 -11.17 -4.01 -8.66
N ALA A 152 -10.05 -3.27 -8.60
CA ALA A 152 -8.99 -3.42 -7.62
C ALA A 152 -8.53 -2.03 -7.17
N THR A 153 -8.45 -1.78 -5.85
CA THR A 153 -8.10 -0.46 -5.30
C THR A 153 -6.89 -0.56 -4.40
N VAL A 154 -5.91 0.33 -4.61
CA VAL A 154 -4.76 0.58 -3.74
C VAL A 154 -4.78 2.00 -3.22
N TYR A 155 -4.12 2.23 -2.08
CA TYR A 155 -3.87 3.58 -1.58
C TYR A 155 -2.41 3.93 -1.85
N VAL A 156 -2.18 5.00 -2.62
CA VAL A 156 -0.88 5.37 -3.17
C VAL A 156 -0.55 6.83 -2.89
N LYS A 157 0.74 7.14 -2.75
CA LYS A 157 1.23 8.52 -2.63
C LYS A 157 0.94 9.28 -3.95
N ARG A 158 0.99 10.60 -3.89
CA ARG A 158 1.00 11.44 -5.09
C ARG A 158 2.14 11.01 -6.02
N GLY A 159 1.92 11.11 -7.33
CA GLY A 159 2.95 10.76 -8.32
C GLY A 159 2.37 10.04 -9.53
N SER A 160 3.23 9.48 -10.37
CA SER A 160 2.87 8.79 -11.60
C SER A 160 2.97 7.28 -11.41
N TYR A 161 1.99 6.57 -11.98
CA TYR A 161 1.88 5.10 -11.89
C TYR A 161 1.62 4.50 -13.25
N VAL A 162 2.25 3.35 -13.51
CA VAL A 162 1.89 2.45 -14.59
C VAL A 162 0.99 1.37 -14.01
N VAL A 163 -0.25 1.28 -14.51
CA VAL A 163 -1.24 0.29 -14.09
C VAL A 163 -1.36 -0.75 -15.18
N THR A 164 -1.04 -2.00 -14.87
CA THR A 164 -1.06 -3.12 -15.82
C THR A 164 -2.02 -4.19 -15.34
N ALA A 165 -2.97 -4.58 -16.19
CA ALA A 165 -3.87 -5.70 -15.95
C ALA A 165 -3.54 -6.88 -16.86
N THR A 166 -3.56 -8.08 -16.28
CA THR A 166 -3.44 -9.36 -17.01
C THR A 166 -4.57 -10.30 -16.59
N HIS A 167 -5.05 -11.09 -17.53
CA HIS A 167 -6.04 -12.13 -17.29
C HIS A 167 -5.87 -13.25 -18.30
N SER A 168 -6.22 -14.50 -17.96
CA SER A 168 -6.09 -15.66 -18.87
C SER A 168 -6.95 -15.57 -20.13
N ARG A 169 -8.03 -14.80 -20.09
CA ARG A 169 -8.92 -14.52 -21.23
C ARG A 169 -8.42 -13.38 -22.12
N PHE A 170 -7.41 -12.61 -21.71
CA PHE A 170 -6.91 -11.50 -22.51
C PHE A 170 -5.92 -11.98 -23.57
N THR A 171 -5.98 -11.35 -24.75
CA THR A 171 -5.00 -11.55 -25.82
C THR A 171 -3.63 -11.01 -25.47
N ALA A 172 -3.57 -9.94 -24.65
CA ALA A 172 -2.36 -9.29 -24.17
C ALA A 172 -2.62 -8.54 -22.87
N ALA A 173 -1.53 -8.22 -22.13
CA ALA A 173 -1.61 -7.33 -20.99
C ALA A 173 -2.06 -5.92 -21.40
N VAL A 174 -2.93 -5.31 -20.58
CA VAL A 174 -3.42 -3.95 -20.79
C VAL A 174 -2.71 -3.01 -19.82
N THR A 175 -2.15 -1.93 -20.35
CA THR A 175 -1.35 -0.99 -19.55
C THR A 175 -1.78 0.44 -19.77
N GLN A 176 -1.86 1.22 -18.69
CA GLN A 176 -2.13 2.66 -18.72
C GLN A 176 -1.27 3.41 -17.71
N THR A 177 -0.72 4.56 -18.11
CA THR A 177 -0.02 5.47 -17.20
C THR A 177 -0.99 6.52 -16.67
N VAL A 178 -0.92 6.80 -15.36
CA VAL A 178 -1.79 7.77 -14.69
C VAL A 178 -1.01 8.60 -13.68
N LYS A 179 -1.32 9.89 -13.59
CA LYS A 179 -0.81 10.79 -12.54
C LYS A 179 -1.85 10.94 -11.43
N ILE A 180 -1.42 10.75 -10.19
CA ILE A 180 -2.26 10.80 -8.98
C ILE A 180 -1.96 12.07 -8.20
N SER A 181 -3.00 12.85 -7.95
CA SER A 181 -3.02 14.01 -7.04
C SER A 181 -4.33 14.06 -6.23
N ALA A 182 -5.25 13.16 -6.53
CA ALA A 182 -6.52 12.91 -5.86
C ALA A 182 -6.95 11.47 -6.15
N GLY A 183 -8.01 10.98 -5.49
CA GLY A 183 -8.58 9.67 -5.79
C GLY A 183 -8.98 9.54 -7.27
N ARG A 184 -8.61 8.44 -7.92
CA ARG A 184 -8.83 8.25 -9.36
C ARG A 184 -9.12 6.79 -9.70
N THR A 185 -10.05 6.61 -10.66
CA THR A 185 -10.31 5.32 -11.32
C THR A 185 -9.71 5.32 -12.72
N VAL A 186 -9.01 4.24 -13.07
CA VAL A 186 -8.41 3.98 -14.38
C VAL A 186 -9.15 2.80 -14.99
N LYS A 187 -9.73 2.98 -16.18
CA LYS A 187 -10.39 1.91 -16.92
C LYS A 187 -9.37 1.19 -17.80
N LEU A 188 -9.27 -0.13 -17.67
CA LEU A 188 -8.41 -0.99 -18.46
C LEU A 188 -9.32 -1.94 -19.26
N THR A 189 -9.34 -1.80 -20.57
CA THR A 189 -10.17 -2.62 -21.47
C THR A 189 -9.29 -3.65 -22.13
N GLY A 190 -9.52 -4.94 -21.84
CA GLY A 190 -8.81 -6.06 -22.44
C GLY A 190 -9.59 -6.71 -23.56
N GLU A 191 -8.93 -6.97 -24.68
CA GLU A 191 -9.46 -7.84 -25.73
C GLU A 191 -9.49 -9.27 -25.22
N ILE A 192 -10.66 -9.93 -25.29
CA ILE A 192 -10.81 -11.30 -24.81
C ILE A 192 -10.61 -12.32 -25.94
N LEU A 193 -10.01 -13.46 -25.57
CA LEU A 193 -10.03 -14.65 -26.41
C LEU A 193 -11.41 -15.30 -26.34
N GLU A 194 -12.17 -15.22 -27.41
CA GLU A 194 -13.41 -15.95 -27.53
C GLU A 194 -13.15 -17.35 -28.10
N ASN A 195 -13.64 -18.39 -27.42
CA ASN A 195 -13.67 -19.72 -27.96
C ASN A 195 -14.91 -19.85 -28.86
N VAL A 196 -14.72 -19.83 -30.16
CA VAL A 196 -15.77 -20.10 -31.13
C VAL A 196 -15.85 -21.59 -31.34
N GLN A 197 -16.97 -22.22 -30.98
CA GLN A 197 -17.23 -23.61 -31.30
C GLN A 197 -17.88 -23.67 -32.72
N LEU A 198 -17.16 -24.23 -33.67
CA LEU A 198 -17.65 -24.44 -35.01
C LEU A 198 -18.23 -25.88 -35.16
N VAL A 199 -19.47 -25.96 -35.49
CA VAL A 199 -20.11 -27.25 -35.82
C VAL A 199 -20.40 -27.27 -37.34
N VAL A 200 -19.72 -28.14 -38.04
CA VAL A 200 -19.91 -28.32 -39.49
C VAL A 200 -20.89 -29.48 -39.72
N THR A 201 -22.00 -29.19 -40.37
CA THR A 201 -23.06 -30.17 -40.67
C THR A 201 -23.35 -30.22 -42.16
N ASN A 202 -23.90 -31.34 -42.61
CA ASN A 202 -24.48 -31.42 -43.96
C ASN A 202 -25.85 -30.69 -44.06
N ALA A 203 -26.46 -30.68 -45.21
CA ALA A 203 -27.75 -30.02 -45.47
C ALA A 203 -28.91 -30.59 -44.63
N TYR A 204 -28.76 -31.74 -44.02
CA TYR A 204 -29.74 -32.40 -43.14
C TYR A 204 -29.40 -32.26 -41.64
N GLY A 205 -28.39 -31.41 -41.29
CA GLY A 205 -27.98 -31.17 -39.89
C GLY A 205 -27.09 -32.24 -39.27
N ALA A 206 -26.67 -33.26 -40.01
CA ALA A 206 -25.78 -34.29 -39.51
C ALA A 206 -24.31 -33.82 -39.51
N PRO A 207 -23.50 -34.09 -38.44
CA PRO A 207 -22.10 -33.71 -38.38
C PRO A 207 -21.28 -34.27 -39.54
N LEU A 208 -20.42 -33.43 -40.16
CA LEU A 208 -19.48 -33.83 -41.21
C LEU A 208 -18.11 -34.11 -40.59
N SER A 209 -17.70 -35.40 -40.66
CA SER A 209 -16.35 -35.82 -40.27
C SER A 209 -15.34 -35.46 -41.35
N GLY A 210 -14.14 -34.95 -40.95
CA GLY A 210 -13.06 -34.61 -41.88
C GLY A 210 -13.27 -33.29 -42.66
N ALA A 211 -14.24 -32.47 -42.28
CA ALA A 211 -14.39 -31.12 -42.84
C ALA A 211 -13.20 -30.25 -42.43
N VAL A 212 -12.56 -29.59 -43.39
CA VAL A 212 -11.51 -28.59 -43.13
C VAL A 212 -12.16 -27.22 -43.00
N VAL A 213 -11.94 -26.59 -41.85
CA VAL A 213 -12.40 -25.21 -41.60
C VAL A 213 -11.21 -24.28 -41.61
N THR A 214 -11.30 -23.18 -42.35
CA THR A 214 -10.25 -22.15 -42.40
C THR A 214 -10.75 -20.88 -41.73
N VAL A 215 -10.04 -20.43 -40.69
CA VAL A 215 -10.34 -19.18 -40.01
C VAL A 215 -9.09 -18.31 -40.05
N GLY A 216 -9.20 -17.09 -40.54
CA GLY A 216 -8.06 -16.15 -40.63
C GLY A 216 -6.85 -16.69 -41.41
N GLY A 217 -7.11 -17.55 -42.42
CA GLY A 217 -6.07 -18.17 -43.23
C GLY A 217 -5.37 -19.38 -42.63
N LYS A 218 -5.81 -19.86 -41.45
CA LYS A 218 -5.32 -21.08 -40.80
C LYS A 218 -6.39 -22.17 -40.87
N SER A 219 -5.98 -23.38 -41.27
CA SER A 219 -6.86 -24.58 -41.27
C SER A 219 -6.82 -25.21 -39.88
N ILE A 220 -7.99 -25.61 -39.38
CA ILE A 220 -8.20 -26.32 -38.08
C ILE A 220 -9.00 -27.61 -38.35
#